data_f78648120258e23fc39fd86eb0160fb5
#
_entry.id   f78648120258e23fc39fd86eb0160fb5
#
_cell.length_a   1.000
_cell.length_b   1.000
_cell.length_c   1.000
_cell.angle_alpha   90.00
_cell.angle_beta   90.00
_cell.angle_gamma   90.00
#
_symmetry.space_group_name_H-M   'P 1'
#
loop_
_entity.id
_entity.type
_entity.pdbx_description
1 polymer ?
#
loop_
_entity_poly.entity_id
_entity_poly.type
_entity_poly.pdbx_seq_one_letter_code
_entity_poly.pdbx_strand_id
1 'polypeptide(L)'
;SRLLPYLEADGILSGNPSLGELGRLREVAALIQTRIAHLTEAGALVAPFFAPDDMVDVADDARAQLGEDAVRVLDAASTALQALPDEHSGVLASESTWTAPAIEAALRAAVIDGLGLKPKVAFTPLRTAVSGRRISPPLFESMEILGKTATLTRLDALRSTL
;
A
#
# COMPACT_ATOMS: atom_id res chain seq x y z
N SER A 1 -5.47 20.89 5.61
CA SER A 1 -4.38 20.12 6.23
C SER A 1 -3.09 20.91 6.18
N ARG A 2 -2.26 20.87 7.23
CA ARG A 2 -0.93 21.51 7.24
C ARG A 2 0.05 20.91 6.22
N LEU A 3 -0.27 19.73 5.70
CA LEU A 3 0.53 19.02 4.68
C LEU A 3 0.33 19.56 3.27
N LEU A 4 -0.83 20.17 2.95
CA LEU A 4 -1.18 20.60 1.61
C LEU A 4 -0.08 21.42 0.91
N PRO A 5 0.47 22.50 1.52
CA PRO A 5 1.47 23.32 0.84
C PRO A 5 2.75 22.54 0.47
N TYR A 6 3.13 21.55 1.27
CA TYR A 6 4.30 20.72 0.99
C TYR A 6 4.03 19.74 -0.14
N LEU A 7 2.85 19.14 -0.17
CA LEU A 7 2.47 18.17 -1.22
C LEU A 7 2.23 18.86 -2.57
N GLU A 8 1.76 20.11 -2.56
CA GLU A 8 1.66 20.96 -3.76
C GLU A 8 3.07 21.35 -4.27
N ALA A 9 3.97 21.74 -3.38
CA ALA A 9 5.34 22.09 -3.73
C ALA A 9 6.12 20.88 -4.30
N ASP A 10 5.84 19.68 -3.80
CA ASP A 10 6.44 18.42 -4.26
C ASP A 10 5.74 17.86 -5.52
N GLY A 11 4.68 18.53 -6.03
CA GLY A 11 3.93 18.11 -7.20
C GLY A 11 3.09 16.83 -7.02
N ILE A 12 2.85 16.42 -5.78
CA ILE A 12 2.08 15.21 -5.44
C ILE A 12 0.58 15.46 -5.57
N LEU A 13 0.14 16.68 -5.21
CA LEU A 13 -1.23 17.13 -5.35
C LEU A 13 -1.28 18.41 -6.19
N SER A 14 -2.37 18.58 -6.92
CA SER A 14 -2.66 19.84 -7.62
C SER A 14 -3.05 20.93 -6.63
N GLY A 15 -2.92 22.22 -7.02
CA GLY A 15 -3.35 23.36 -6.21
C GLY A 15 -4.88 23.41 -5.96
N ASN A 16 -5.65 22.48 -6.55
CA ASN A 16 -7.09 22.33 -6.32
C ASN A 16 -7.47 20.85 -6.25
N PRO A 17 -7.11 20.16 -5.14
CA PRO A 17 -7.36 18.75 -5.00
C PRO A 17 -8.86 18.44 -4.90
N SER A 18 -9.28 17.33 -5.49
CA SER A 18 -10.65 16.81 -5.41
C SER A 18 -11.03 16.39 -3.97
N LEU A 19 -12.33 16.27 -3.71
CA LEU A 19 -12.82 15.77 -2.41
C LEU A 19 -12.29 14.36 -2.08
N GLY A 20 -12.15 13.50 -3.10
CA GLY A 20 -11.58 12.17 -2.94
C GLY A 20 -10.10 12.22 -2.53
N GLU A 21 -9.30 13.07 -3.18
CA GLU A 21 -7.89 13.27 -2.80
C GLU A 21 -7.75 13.84 -1.39
N LEU A 22 -8.61 14.77 -1.00
CA LEU A 22 -8.62 15.32 0.36
C LEU A 22 -9.02 14.27 1.41
N GLY A 23 -9.97 13.39 1.08
CA GLY A 23 -10.36 12.24 1.91
C GLY A 23 -9.18 11.31 2.13
N ARG A 24 -8.57 10.84 1.05
CA ARG A 24 -7.38 9.98 1.07
C ARG A 24 -6.23 10.63 1.83
N LEU A 25 -5.99 11.92 1.62
CA LEU A 25 -4.96 12.65 2.35
C LEU A 25 -5.19 12.65 3.87
N ARG A 26 -6.44 12.73 4.33
CA ARG A 26 -6.74 12.65 5.77
C ARG A 26 -6.38 11.30 6.36
N GLU A 27 -6.74 10.23 5.68
CA GLU A 27 -6.44 8.86 6.12
C GLU A 27 -4.93 8.61 6.16
N VAL A 28 -4.23 8.97 5.09
CA VAL A 28 -2.77 8.84 5.01
C VAL A 28 -2.07 9.73 6.05
N ALA A 29 -2.54 10.97 6.27
CA ALA A 29 -1.98 11.86 7.26
C ALA A 29 -2.08 11.29 8.68
N ALA A 30 -3.20 10.66 9.03
CA ALA A 30 -3.36 9.97 10.31
C ALA A 30 -2.36 8.82 10.47
N LEU A 31 -2.11 8.08 9.37
CA LEU A 31 -1.23 6.92 9.35
C LEU A 31 0.25 7.29 9.53
N ILE A 32 0.69 8.41 8.95
CA ILE A 32 2.10 8.84 8.99
C ILE A 32 2.44 9.78 10.17
N GLN A 33 1.42 10.33 10.83
CA GLN A 33 1.55 11.35 11.87
C GLN A 33 2.58 10.99 12.97
N THR A 34 2.67 9.72 13.34
CA THR A 34 3.59 9.22 14.37
C THR A 34 4.97 8.85 13.82
N ARG A 35 5.18 8.93 12.51
CA ARG A 35 6.37 8.43 11.81
C ARG A 35 7.24 9.53 11.21
N ILE A 36 6.74 10.77 11.18
CA ILE A 36 7.48 11.92 10.66
C ILE A 36 7.85 12.86 11.80
N ALA A 37 9.10 13.31 11.82
CA ALA A 37 9.55 14.37 12.71
C ALA A 37 9.30 15.76 12.11
N HIS A 38 9.40 15.87 10.79
CA HIS A 38 9.21 17.11 10.05
C HIS A 38 8.20 16.94 8.91
N LEU A 39 7.40 17.99 8.64
CA LEU A 39 6.41 17.97 7.55
C LEU A 39 7.03 17.79 6.15
N THR A 40 8.30 18.14 5.98
CA THR A 40 9.06 17.93 4.74
C THR A 40 9.31 16.45 4.43
N GLU A 41 9.25 15.57 5.43
CA GLU A 41 9.41 14.12 5.24
C GLU A 41 8.10 13.46 4.76
N ALA A 42 6.99 14.16 4.91
CA ALA A 42 5.67 13.62 4.56
C ALA A 42 5.53 13.30 3.07
N GLY A 43 6.14 14.11 2.19
CA GLY A 43 6.04 13.93 0.75
C GLY A 43 6.41 12.53 0.30
N ALA A 44 7.56 12.02 0.74
CA ALA A 44 8.04 10.69 0.37
C ALA A 44 7.12 9.54 0.86
N LEU A 45 6.47 9.70 2.01
CA LEU A 45 5.55 8.70 2.58
C LEU A 45 4.13 8.79 1.97
N VAL A 46 3.73 9.98 1.52
CA VAL A 46 2.40 10.24 0.95
C VAL A 46 2.36 9.98 -0.56
N ALA A 47 3.43 10.30 -1.29
CA ALA A 47 3.49 10.18 -2.74
C ALA A 47 2.98 8.84 -3.29
N PRO A 48 3.32 7.66 -2.72
CA PRO A 48 2.85 6.38 -3.22
C PRO A 48 1.31 6.24 -3.25
N PHE A 49 0.58 6.94 -2.37
CA PHE A 49 -0.88 6.87 -2.33
C PHE A 49 -1.57 7.65 -3.45
N PHE A 50 -0.84 8.50 -4.15
CA PHE A 50 -1.32 9.33 -5.26
C PHE A 50 -0.67 8.97 -6.60
N ALA A 51 0.28 8.01 -6.59
CA ALA A 51 0.86 7.47 -7.81
C ALA A 51 -0.14 6.57 -8.56
N PRO A 52 -0.06 6.50 -9.91
CA PRO A 52 -0.78 5.49 -10.68
C PRO A 52 -0.44 4.07 -10.21
N ASP A 53 -1.47 3.21 -10.06
CA ASP A 53 -1.30 1.89 -9.43
C ASP A 53 -0.49 0.91 -10.31
N ASP A 54 -0.51 1.09 -11.61
CA ASP A 54 0.25 0.30 -12.59
C ASP A 54 1.69 0.83 -12.82
N MET A 55 2.02 1.99 -12.26
CA MET A 55 3.29 2.69 -12.47
C MET A 55 3.94 3.17 -11.17
N VAL A 56 3.85 2.37 -10.10
CA VAL A 56 4.54 2.69 -8.85
C VAL A 56 6.05 2.69 -9.09
N ASP A 57 6.67 3.83 -8.86
CA ASP A 57 8.13 3.96 -8.93
C ASP A 57 8.81 3.18 -7.79
N VAL A 58 9.51 2.12 -8.14
CA VAL A 58 10.22 1.26 -7.19
C VAL A 58 11.67 1.72 -7.09
N ALA A 59 12.04 2.26 -5.94
CA ALA A 59 13.40 2.69 -5.66
C ALA A 59 14.40 1.52 -5.71
N ASP A 60 15.62 1.79 -6.16
CA ASP A 60 16.65 0.78 -6.34
C ASP A 60 16.98 0.03 -5.05
N ASP A 61 17.02 0.73 -3.91
CA ASP A 61 17.27 0.14 -2.60
C ASP A 61 16.12 -0.77 -2.11
N ALA A 62 14.88 -0.45 -2.49
CA ALA A 62 13.73 -1.31 -2.24
C ALA A 62 13.76 -2.56 -3.14
N ARG A 63 14.08 -2.39 -4.42
CA ARG A 63 14.25 -3.49 -5.37
C ARG A 63 15.38 -4.44 -4.96
N ALA A 64 16.50 -3.91 -4.48
CA ALA A 64 17.63 -4.70 -4.02
C ALA A 64 17.35 -5.58 -2.80
N GLN A 65 16.25 -5.34 -2.08
CA GLN A 65 15.82 -6.18 -0.95
C GLN A 65 14.92 -7.35 -1.36
N LEU A 66 14.50 -7.41 -2.62
CA LEU A 66 13.69 -8.51 -3.13
C LEU A 66 14.55 -9.77 -3.22
N GLY A 67 14.13 -10.80 -2.51
CA GLY A 67 14.77 -12.11 -2.54
C GLY A 67 14.17 -13.04 -3.61
N GLU A 68 14.70 -14.23 -3.70
CA GLU A 68 14.22 -15.27 -4.63
C GLU A 68 12.77 -15.71 -4.40
N ASP A 69 12.24 -15.51 -3.20
CA ASP A 69 10.85 -15.82 -2.87
C ASP A 69 9.86 -14.72 -3.30
N ALA A 70 10.33 -13.59 -3.83
CA ALA A 70 9.46 -12.44 -4.11
C ALA A 70 8.29 -12.78 -5.04
N VAL A 71 8.54 -13.51 -6.11
CA VAL A 71 7.50 -13.95 -7.07
C VAL A 71 6.45 -14.84 -6.37
N ARG A 72 6.91 -15.84 -5.59
CA ARG A 72 6.02 -16.75 -4.85
C ARG A 72 5.16 -16.01 -3.83
N VAL A 73 5.74 -15.03 -3.15
CA VAL A 73 5.02 -14.17 -2.18
C VAL A 73 3.95 -13.36 -2.89
N LEU A 74 4.28 -12.69 -4.00
CA LEU A 74 3.34 -11.87 -4.74
C LEU A 74 2.18 -12.70 -5.31
N ASP A 75 2.46 -13.88 -5.86
CA ASP A 75 1.44 -14.79 -6.40
C ASP A 75 0.50 -15.32 -5.28
N ALA A 76 1.05 -15.76 -4.15
CA ALA A 76 0.27 -16.24 -3.01
C ALA A 76 -0.56 -15.11 -2.38
N ALA A 77 0.02 -13.93 -2.22
CA ALA A 77 -0.66 -12.76 -1.69
C ALA A 77 -1.80 -12.31 -2.60
N SER A 78 -1.58 -12.23 -3.91
CA SER A 78 -2.63 -11.87 -4.88
C SER A 78 -3.79 -12.85 -4.82
N THR A 79 -3.52 -14.15 -4.78
CA THR A 79 -4.56 -15.18 -4.65
C THR A 79 -5.37 -15.02 -3.37
N ALA A 80 -4.71 -14.84 -2.23
CA ALA A 80 -5.37 -14.68 -0.94
C ALA A 80 -6.23 -13.40 -0.88
N LEU A 81 -5.71 -12.29 -1.40
CA LEU A 81 -6.42 -11.01 -1.41
C LEU A 81 -7.59 -11.00 -2.40
N GLN A 82 -7.49 -11.70 -3.54
CA GLN A 82 -8.60 -11.87 -4.47
C GLN A 82 -9.78 -12.61 -3.83
N ALA A 83 -9.51 -13.56 -2.95
CA ALA A 83 -10.52 -14.32 -2.24
C ALA A 83 -11.26 -13.52 -1.17
N LEU A 84 -10.73 -12.40 -0.69
CA LEU A 84 -11.44 -11.52 0.23
C LEU A 84 -12.64 -10.87 -0.48
N PRO A 85 -13.79 -10.77 0.17
CA PRO A 85 -14.97 -10.12 -0.42
C PRO A 85 -14.65 -8.67 -0.82
N ASP A 86 -15.32 -8.18 -1.87
CA ASP A 86 -15.21 -6.80 -2.31
C ASP A 86 -16.23 -5.91 -1.58
N GLU A 87 -15.84 -4.69 -1.23
CA GLU A 87 -16.63 -3.75 -0.44
C GLU A 87 -17.97 -3.34 -1.07
N HIS A 88 -18.15 -3.57 -2.36
CA HIS A 88 -19.28 -3.06 -3.13
C HIS A 88 -20.49 -4.01 -3.16
N SER A 89 -20.52 -5.06 -2.39
CA SER A 89 -21.57 -6.09 -2.43
C SER A 89 -22.64 -5.94 -1.35
N GLY A 90 -22.95 -4.73 -0.88
CA GLY A 90 -24.00 -4.56 0.14
C GLY A 90 -24.57 -3.16 0.28
N VAL A 91 -25.87 -3.10 0.52
CA VAL A 91 -26.73 -1.90 0.61
C VAL A 91 -26.44 -1.01 1.84
N LEU A 92 -25.51 -1.39 2.71
CA LEU A 92 -25.13 -0.62 3.90
C LEU A 92 -23.61 -0.53 4.00
N ALA A 93 -23.09 0.69 3.83
CA ALA A 93 -21.67 1.07 3.88
C ALA A 93 -20.97 0.88 5.25
N SER A 94 -21.53 0.12 6.17
CA SER A 94 -21.02 -0.05 7.53
C SER A 94 -20.22 -1.35 7.76
N GLU A 95 -20.11 -2.24 6.78
CA GLU A 95 -19.38 -3.51 6.89
C GLU A 95 -18.42 -3.69 5.72
N SER A 96 -17.41 -2.81 5.63
CA SER A 96 -16.28 -3.07 4.74
C SER A 96 -15.58 -4.35 5.19
N THR A 97 -15.41 -5.29 4.25
CA THR A 97 -14.65 -6.52 4.47
C THR A 97 -13.17 -6.32 4.15
N TRP A 98 -12.84 -5.25 3.42
CA TRP A 98 -11.48 -4.86 3.10
C TRP A 98 -10.90 -3.98 4.21
N THR A 99 -10.50 -4.60 5.31
CA THR A 99 -9.95 -3.93 6.50
C THR A 99 -8.53 -4.40 6.77
N ALA A 100 -7.71 -3.56 7.41
CA ALA A 100 -6.33 -3.91 7.76
C ALA A 100 -6.24 -5.25 8.53
N PRO A 101 -7.08 -5.54 9.55
CA PRO A 101 -7.07 -6.85 10.21
C PRO A 101 -7.41 -8.02 9.30
N ALA A 102 -8.39 -7.88 8.40
CA ALA A 102 -8.76 -8.94 7.45
C ALA A 102 -7.65 -9.20 6.43
N ILE A 103 -7.06 -8.13 5.90
CA ILE A 103 -5.91 -8.18 4.99
C ILE A 103 -4.72 -8.86 5.67
N GLU A 104 -4.40 -8.45 6.90
CA GLU A 104 -3.30 -9.05 7.68
C GLU A 104 -3.52 -10.54 7.89
N ALA A 105 -4.71 -10.95 8.32
CA ALA A 105 -5.03 -12.36 8.56
C ALA A 105 -4.88 -13.21 7.29
N ALA A 106 -5.41 -12.73 6.15
CA ALA A 106 -5.32 -13.42 4.87
C ALA A 106 -3.86 -13.56 4.40
N LEU A 107 -3.09 -12.48 4.50
CA LEU A 107 -1.69 -12.49 4.07
C LEU A 107 -0.81 -13.34 4.99
N ARG A 108 -1.00 -13.30 6.32
CA ARG A 108 -0.27 -14.17 7.25
C ARG A 108 -0.54 -15.65 6.95
N ALA A 109 -1.79 -16.01 6.75
CA ALA A 109 -2.15 -17.38 6.40
C ALA A 109 -1.52 -17.84 5.07
N ALA A 110 -1.50 -16.97 4.05
CA ALA A 110 -0.96 -17.31 2.73
C ALA A 110 0.57 -17.35 2.67
N VAL A 111 1.25 -16.32 3.19
CA VAL A 111 2.69 -16.14 2.94
C VAL A 111 3.56 -16.55 4.13
N ILE A 112 3.06 -16.54 5.35
CA ILE A 112 3.80 -17.03 6.52
C ILE A 112 3.50 -18.50 6.73
N ASP A 113 2.24 -18.85 6.98
CA ASP A 113 1.86 -20.24 7.27
C ASP A 113 1.90 -21.10 6.00
N GLY A 114 1.41 -20.58 4.87
CA GLY A 114 1.34 -21.32 3.61
C GLY A 114 2.69 -21.52 2.93
N LEU A 115 3.56 -20.51 2.92
CA LEU A 115 4.90 -20.61 2.32
C LEU A 115 6.01 -20.91 3.33
N GLY A 116 5.73 -20.89 4.64
CA GLY A 116 6.70 -21.13 5.69
C GLY A 116 7.77 -20.03 5.82
N LEU A 117 7.46 -18.80 5.41
CA LEU A 117 8.41 -17.69 5.38
C LEU A 117 8.38 -16.87 6.67
N LYS A 118 9.54 -16.32 7.04
CA LYS A 118 9.62 -15.35 8.14
C LYS A 118 8.93 -14.04 7.74
N PRO A 119 8.28 -13.32 8.70
CA PRO A 119 7.54 -12.09 8.40
C PRO A 119 8.33 -11.05 7.59
N LYS A 120 9.61 -10.86 7.89
CA LYS A 120 10.46 -9.92 7.15
C LYS A 120 10.58 -10.31 5.67
N VAL A 121 10.82 -11.59 5.39
CA VAL A 121 10.95 -12.10 4.02
C VAL A 121 9.62 -12.03 3.29
N ALA A 122 8.53 -12.43 3.95
CA ALA A 122 7.19 -12.46 3.40
C ALA A 122 6.63 -11.05 3.08
N PHE A 123 6.87 -10.07 3.94
CA PHE A 123 6.25 -8.74 3.77
C PHE A 123 7.12 -7.74 3.00
N THR A 124 8.41 -8.00 2.78
CA THR A 124 9.28 -7.11 1.99
C THR A 124 8.78 -6.93 0.55
N PRO A 125 8.47 -7.99 -0.22
CA PRO A 125 7.93 -7.81 -1.57
C PRO A 125 6.61 -7.05 -1.61
N LEU A 126 5.74 -7.26 -0.63
CA LEU A 126 4.46 -6.59 -0.53
C LEU A 126 4.61 -5.09 -0.25
N ARG A 127 5.52 -4.71 0.67
CA ARG A 127 5.85 -3.30 0.92
C ARG A 127 6.43 -2.62 -0.31
N THR A 128 7.31 -3.30 -1.02
CA THR A 128 7.91 -2.81 -2.26
C THR A 128 6.84 -2.60 -3.33
N ALA A 129 5.90 -3.54 -3.51
CA ALA A 129 4.82 -3.40 -4.47
C ALA A 129 3.89 -2.22 -4.13
N VAL A 130 3.49 -2.10 -2.85
CA VAL A 130 2.50 -1.10 -2.42
C VAL A 130 3.07 0.32 -2.42
N SER A 131 4.31 0.52 -1.97
CA SER A 131 4.89 1.85 -1.79
C SER A 131 6.06 2.17 -2.72
N GLY A 132 6.70 1.17 -3.31
CA GLY A 132 7.95 1.34 -4.05
C GLY A 132 9.14 1.77 -3.19
N ARG A 133 8.99 1.79 -1.87
CA ARG A 133 9.98 2.34 -0.95
C ARG A 133 10.35 1.34 0.14
N ARG A 134 11.61 1.41 0.57
CA ARG A 134 12.12 0.62 1.70
C ARG A 134 11.48 1.03 3.02
N ILE A 135 11.31 2.33 3.23
CA ILE A 135 10.60 2.90 4.39
C ILE A 135 9.23 3.36 3.91
N SER A 136 8.19 2.80 4.51
CA SER A 136 6.81 3.04 4.10
C SER A 136 5.89 3.10 5.33
N PRO A 137 4.69 3.68 5.19
CA PRO A 137 3.64 3.55 6.18
C PRO A 137 3.30 2.08 6.49
N PRO A 138 2.53 1.79 7.54
CA PRO A 138 2.09 0.42 7.86
C PRO A 138 1.44 -0.26 6.66
N LEU A 139 1.83 -1.52 6.39
CA LEU A 139 1.47 -2.21 5.15
C LEU A 139 -0.03 -2.45 5.00
N PHE A 140 -0.66 -3.03 6.02
CA PHE A 140 -2.07 -3.47 5.92
C PHE A 140 -3.03 -2.28 5.89
N GLU A 141 -2.75 -1.26 6.69
CA GLU A 141 -3.48 0.01 6.69
C GLU A 141 -3.29 0.76 5.37
N SER A 142 -2.11 0.69 4.77
CA SER A 142 -1.87 1.25 3.44
C SER A 142 -2.72 0.54 2.38
N MET A 143 -2.80 -0.79 2.42
CA MET A 143 -3.66 -1.57 1.53
C MET A 143 -5.15 -1.27 1.74
N GLU A 144 -5.58 -1.07 2.99
CA GLU A 144 -6.95 -0.66 3.31
C GLU A 144 -7.29 0.68 2.66
N ILE A 145 -6.44 1.70 2.80
CA ILE A 145 -6.62 3.03 2.22
C ILE A 145 -6.63 2.99 0.68
N LEU A 146 -5.74 2.20 0.08
CA LEU A 146 -5.66 2.05 -1.38
C LEU A 146 -6.87 1.34 -1.97
N GLY A 147 -7.46 0.40 -1.22
CA GLY A 147 -8.51 -0.47 -1.71
C GLY A 147 -8.00 -1.73 -2.42
N LYS A 148 -8.89 -2.67 -2.63
CA LYS A 148 -8.56 -3.99 -3.19
C LYS A 148 -7.99 -3.91 -4.60
N THR A 149 -8.68 -3.21 -5.50
CA THR A 149 -8.27 -3.12 -6.91
C THR A 149 -6.88 -2.49 -7.06
N ALA A 150 -6.64 -1.35 -6.41
CA ALA A 150 -5.34 -0.68 -6.45
C ALA A 150 -4.24 -1.56 -5.87
N THR A 151 -4.50 -2.22 -4.75
CA THR A 151 -3.54 -3.14 -4.13
C THR A 151 -3.16 -4.28 -5.07
N LEU A 152 -4.13 -4.97 -5.66
CA LEU A 152 -3.87 -6.07 -6.59
C LEU A 152 -3.12 -5.61 -7.84
N THR A 153 -3.49 -4.46 -8.42
CA THR A 153 -2.79 -3.87 -9.56
C THR A 153 -1.31 -3.62 -9.25
N ARG A 154 -1.00 -3.11 -8.07
CA ARG A 154 0.38 -2.86 -7.63
C ARG A 154 1.19 -4.14 -7.43
N LEU A 155 0.58 -5.18 -6.85
CA LEU A 155 1.23 -6.48 -6.72
C LEU A 155 1.58 -7.08 -8.09
N ASP A 156 0.64 -7.02 -9.03
CA ASP A 156 0.80 -7.52 -10.38
C ASP A 156 1.85 -6.72 -11.17
N ALA A 157 1.83 -5.39 -11.05
CA ALA A 157 2.82 -4.52 -11.68
C ALA A 157 4.25 -4.86 -11.23
N LEU A 158 4.51 -5.01 -9.92
CA LEU A 158 5.82 -5.43 -9.45
C LEU A 158 6.17 -6.84 -9.93
N ARG A 159 5.24 -7.77 -9.82
CA ARG A 159 5.42 -9.17 -10.24
C ARG A 159 5.83 -9.27 -11.71
N SER A 160 5.27 -8.42 -12.57
CA SER A 160 5.58 -8.39 -14.01
C SER A 160 7.01 -7.94 -14.33
N THR A 161 7.70 -7.33 -13.37
CA THR A 161 9.10 -6.85 -13.53
C THR A 161 10.15 -7.81 -12.99
N LEU A 162 9.72 -8.93 -12.39
CA LEU A 162 10.57 -9.96 -11.79
C LEU A 162 10.64 -11.21 -12.66
#